data_073766e2cf5ce0f523412302bcdd9015
#
_entry.id   073766e2cf5ce0f523412302bcdd9015
#
_cell.length_a   1.000
_cell.length_b   1.000
_cell.length_c   1.000
_cell.angle_alpha   90.00
_cell.angle_beta   90.00
_cell.angle_gamma   90.00
#
_symmetry.space_group_name_H-M   'P 1'
#
loop_
_entity.id
_entity.type
_entity.pdbx_description
1 polymer ?
#
loop_
_entity_poly.entity_id
_entity_poly.type
_entity_poly.pdbx_seq_one_letter_code
_entity_poly.pdbx_strand_id
1 'polypeptide(L)'
;AARIHPNDPQRLVRALEVYRVSGLSMTAHRQRQMAQNGGLQAPGVGQLPYTVAQFAIAPEQRQVLHERIARRFHLMLEQGFVEEVEALRLREDLHAGLPSIRAVGYRQVWDYLDGRLSREEMAERGIIATRQLAKRQFTWLRGWESLYWLDSLASDNLTRALKYLRAVSIL
;
A
#
# COMPACT_ATOMS: atom_id res chain seq x y z
N ALA A 1 0.06 13.42 -20.36
CA ALA A 1 -1.38 13.14 -20.49
C ALA A 1 -1.64 11.70 -20.93
N ALA A 2 -0.91 11.15 -21.93
CA ALA A 2 -1.18 9.82 -22.50
C ALA A 2 -1.12 8.64 -21.50
N ARG A 3 -0.57 8.81 -20.32
CA ARG A 3 -0.48 7.75 -19.27
C ARG A 3 -1.61 7.79 -18.24
N ILE A 4 -2.51 8.80 -18.30
CA ILE A 4 -3.65 8.91 -17.39
C ILE A 4 -4.90 8.53 -18.17
N HIS A 5 -5.64 7.54 -17.67
CA HIS A 5 -6.89 7.14 -18.31
C HIS A 5 -7.89 8.29 -18.27
N PRO A 6 -8.64 8.58 -19.37
CA PRO A 6 -9.60 9.70 -19.43
C PRO A 6 -10.66 9.66 -18.32
N ASN A 7 -11.03 8.48 -17.86
CA ASN A 7 -12.02 8.26 -16.80
C ASN A 7 -11.40 8.19 -15.39
N ASP A 8 -10.17 8.71 -15.19
CA ASP A 8 -9.54 8.82 -13.87
C ASP A 8 -9.49 10.31 -13.44
N PRO A 9 -10.61 10.85 -12.93
CA PRO A 9 -10.71 12.27 -12.59
C PRO A 9 -9.74 12.65 -11.48
N GLN A 10 -9.45 11.76 -10.54
CA GLN A 10 -8.54 12.04 -9.43
C GLN A 10 -7.12 12.30 -9.92
N ARG A 11 -6.60 11.47 -10.85
CA ARG A 11 -5.27 11.65 -11.44
C ARG A 11 -5.20 12.84 -12.38
N LEU A 12 -6.29 13.13 -13.10
CA LEU A 12 -6.38 14.30 -13.96
C LEU A 12 -6.36 15.59 -13.14
N VAL A 13 -7.18 15.68 -12.09
CA VAL A 13 -7.19 16.84 -11.17
C VAL A 13 -5.80 17.02 -10.55
N ARG A 14 -5.19 15.95 -10.05
CA ARG A 14 -3.83 16.03 -9.48
C ARG A 14 -2.79 16.51 -10.47
N ALA A 15 -2.87 16.10 -11.72
CA ALA A 15 -1.96 16.57 -12.77
C ALA A 15 -2.13 18.07 -13.07
N LEU A 16 -3.37 18.56 -13.05
CA LEU A 16 -3.70 19.98 -13.22
C LEU A 16 -3.25 20.83 -12.01
N GLU A 17 -3.46 20.35 -10.80
CA GLU A 17 -2.99 21.01 -9.57
C GLU A 17 -1.47 21.19 -9.60
N VAL A 18 -0.73 20.11 -9.90
CA VAL A 18 0.73 20.18 -10.01
C VAL A 18 1.15 21.23 -11.07
N TYR A 19 0.50 21.23 -12.23
CA TYR A 19 0.80 22.20 -13.26
C TYR A 19 0.50 23.64 -12.83
N ARG A 20 -0.65 23.87 -12.20
CA ARG A 20 -1.05 25.23 -11.72
C ARG A 20 -0.09 25.78 -10.66
N VAL A 21 0.37 24.93 -9.75
CA VAL A 21 1.25 25.34 -8.65
C VAL A 21 2.71 25.52 -9.12
N SER A 22 3.19 24.65 -10.02
CA SER A 22 4.62 24.63 -10.38
C SER A 22 4.95 25.19 -11.76
N GLY A 23 3.95 25.45 -12.61
CA GLY A 23 4.14 25.81 -14.01
C GLY A 23 4.66 24.67 -14.90
N LEU A 24 4.86 23.46 -14.33
CA LEU A 24 5.44 22.32 -15.02
C LEU A 24 4.51 21.12 -15.02
N SER A 25 4.49 20.40 -16.15
CA SER A 25 3.74 19.13 -16.19
C SER A 25 4.38 18.06 -15.30
N MET A 26 3.58 17.10 -14.83
CA MET A 26 4.09 15.94 -14.08
C MET A 26 5.18 15.18 -14.87
N THR A 27 5.09 15.14 -16.19
CA THR A 27 6.11 14.52 -17.04
C THR A 27 7.43 15.31 -16.98
N ALA A 28 7.36 16.63 -17.03
CA ALA A 28 8.54 17.49 -16.91
C ALA A 28 9.20 17.36 -15.52
N HIS A 29 8.39 17.28 -14.45
CA HIS A 29 8.92 17.01 -13.09
C HIS A 29 9.67 15.68 -13.03
N ARG A 30 9.08 14.60 -13.59
CA ARG A 30 9.74 13.28 -13.64
C ARG A 30 11.03 13.30 -14.44
N GLN A 31 11.03 13.96 -15.60
CA GLN A 31 12.23 14.08 -16.42
C GLN A 31 13.35 14.83 -15.69
N ARG A 32 13.02 15.92 -15.00
CA ARG A 32 13.98 16.65 -14.16
C ARG A 32 14.53 15.79 -13.04
N GLN A 33 13.65 15.06 -12.34
CA GLN A 33 14.06 14.16 -11.28
C GLN A 33 14.95 13.02 -11.79
N MET A 34 14.65 12.44 -12.95
CA MET A 34 15.49 11.41 -13.57
C MET A 34 16.86 11.98 -13.99
N ALA A 35 16.89 13.19 -14.53
CA ALA A 35 18.15 13.84 -14.90
C ALA A 35 19.02 14.16 -13.67
N GLN A 36 18.41 14.57 -12.56
CA GLN A 36 19.10 14.84 -11.30
C GLN A 36 19.59 13.55 -10.59
N ASN A 37 18.87 12.44 -10.76
CA ASN A 37 19.16 11.16 -10.08
C ASN A 37 20.07 10.21 -10.90
N GLY A 38 20.73 10.69 -11.96
CA GLY A 38 21.68 9.86 -12.72
C GLY A 38 21.05 8.63 -13.41
N GLY A 39 19.72 8.66 -13.67
CA GLY A 39 19.04 7.57 -14.39
C GLY A 39 18.64 6.36 -13.55
N LEU A 40 18.88 6.35 -12.24
CA LEU A 40 18.42 5.27 -11.36
C LEU A 40 16.89 5.30 -11.21
N GLN A 41 16.25 4.27 -11.75
CA GLN A 41 14.78 4.17 -11.87
C GLN A 41 14.05 3.69 -10.62
N ALA A 42 14.65 3.67 -9.44
CA ALA A 42 13.93 3.29 -8.23
C ALA A 42 12.97 4.43 -7.81
N PRO A 43 11.64 4.20 -7.75
CA PRO A 43 10.71 5.20 -7.26
C PRO A 43 11.04 5.53 -5.80
N GLY A 44 11.46 6.76 -5.52
CA GLY A 44 11.68 7.26 -4.16
C GLY A 44 13.11 7.16 -3.63
N VAL A 45 14.04 6.53 -4.34
CA VAL A 45 15.46 6.54 -3.97
C VAL A 45 16.18 7.51 -4.90
N GLY A 46 16.21 8.80 -4.53
CA GLY A 46 17.18 9.75 -5.07
C GLY A 46 18.60 9.24 -4.79
N GLN A 47 19.64 9.89 -5.36
CA GLN A 47 21.03 9.59 -5.00
C GLN A 47 21.21 9.79 -3.49
N LEU A 48 20.93 8.73 -2.73
CA LEU A 48 21.29 8.69 -1.34
C LEU A 48 22.81 8.47 -1.27
N PRO A 49 23.52 9.16 -0.36
CA PRO A 49 24.95 8.93 -0.16
C PRO A 49 25.21 7.59 0.54
N TYR A 50 24.31 6.63 0.37
CA TYR A 50 24.33 5.33 1.03
C TYR A 50 24.07 4.21 0.03
N THR A 51 24.67 3.06 0.26
CA THR A 51 24.28 1.80 -0.39
C THR A 51 23.02 1.27 0.31
N VAL A 52 21.95 1.02 -0.45
CA VAL A 52 20.66 0.60 0.10
C VAL A 52 20.40 -0.85 -0.26
N ALA A 53 20.22 -1.70 0.75
CA ALA A 53 19.71 -3.06 0.58
C ALA A 53 18.21 -3.07 0.84
N GLN A 54 17.45 -3.63 -0.09
CA GLN A 54 15.98 -3.68 -0.01
C GLN A 54 15.51 -5.11 0.17
N PHE A 55 14.66 -5.33 1.16
CA PHE A 55 14.09 -6.64 1.44
C PHE A 55 12.57 -6.57 1.38
N ALA A 56 11.95 -7.60 0.80
CA ALA A 56 10.52 -7.85 0.91
C ALA A 56 10.31 -9.19 1.61
N ILE A 57 9.48 -9.19 2.66
CA ILE A 57 9.12 -10.40 3.40
C ILE A 57 7.66 -10.70 3.11
N ALA A 58 7.39 -11.87 2.50
CA ALA A 58 6.05 -12.32 2.18
C ALA A 58 6.00 -13.86 2.15
N PRO A 59 4.84 -14.49 2.40
CA PRO A 59 4.72 -15.91 2.19
C PRO A 59 4.84 -16.22 0.70
N GLU A 60 5.60 -17.26 0.35
CA GLU A 60 5.76 -17.74 -1.01
C GLU A 60 4.42 -18.20 -1.59
N GLN A 61 3.63 -18.92 -0.78
CA GLN A 61 2.32 -19.39 -1.14
C GLN A 61 1.25 -18.32 -0.90
N ARG A 62 0.57 -17.90 -1.96
CA ARG A 62 -0.49 -16.91 -1.90
C ARG A 62 -1.65 -17.32 -0.99
N GLN A 63 -1.96 -18.59 -0.91
CA GLN A 63 -3.03 -19.12 -0.05
C GLN A 63 -2.77 -18.79 1.42
N VAL A 64 -1.55 -18.97 1.90
CA VAL A 64 -1.14 -18.63 3.28
C VAL A 64 -1.43 -17.16 3.60
N LEU A 65 -1.14 -16.25 2.66
CA LEU A 65 -1.47 -14.84 2.84
C LEU A 65 -2.97 -14.60 2.93
N HIS A 66 -3.76 -15.27 2.09
CA HIS A 66 -5.22 -15.14 2.09
C HIS A 66 -5.84 -15.65 3.39
N GLU A 67 -5.34 -16.76 3.94
CA GLU A 67 -5.78 -17.31 5.22
C GLU A 67 -5.41 -16.39 6.39
N ARG A 68 -4.18 -15.85 6.39
CA ARG A 68 -3.75 -14.85 7.39
C ARG A 68 -4.59 -13.58 7.36
N ILE A 69 -4.93 -13.09 6.17
CA ILE A 69 -5.80 -11.93 6.01
C ILE A 69 -7.19 -12.20 6.60
N ALA A 70 -7.81 -13.33 6.25
CA ALA A 70 -9.13 -13.68 6.75
C ALA A 70 -9.11 -13.82 8.29
N ARG A 71 -8.18 -14.61 8.83
CA ARG A 71 -8.04 -14.81 10.28
C ARG A 71 -7.80 -13.48 11.02
N ARG A 72 -6.93 -12.62 10.51
CA ARG A 72 -6.66 -11.31 11.12
C ARG A 72 -7.91 -10.43 11.12
N PHE A 73 -8.69 -10.43 10.04
CA PHE A 73 -9.89 -9.61 9.95
C PHE A 73 -10.94 -10.06 10.97
N HIS A 74 -11.18 -11.38 11.10
CA HIS A 74 -12.07 -11.92 12.12
C HIS A 74 -11.59 -11.58 13.53
N LEU A 75 -10.30 -11.74 13.81
CA LEU A 75 -9.73 -11.38 15.10
C LEU A 75 -9.92 -9.89 15.44
N MET A 76 -9.77 -8.99 14.47
CA MET A 76 -10.04 -7.56 14.66
C MET A 76 -11.51 -7.31 15.04
N LEU A 77 -12.45 -8.01 14.39
CA LEU A 77 -13.88 -7.91 14.73
C LEU A 77 -14.19 -8.44 16.14
N GLU A 78 -13.52 -9.50 16.57
CA GLU A 78 -13.63 -10.05 17.94
C GLU A 78 -13.01 -9.11 18.99
N GLN A 79 -12.00 -8.31 18.60
CA GLN A 79 -11.31 -7.37 19.49
C GLN A 79 -11.92 -5.97 19.54
N GLY A 80 -13.12 -5.77 18.99
CA GLY A 80 -13.84 -4.51 19.11
C GLY A 80 -13.62 -3.53 17.96
N PHE A 81 -13.27 -4.01 16.75
CA PHE A 81 -13.08 -3.13 15.60
C PHE A 81 -14.36 -2.40 15.17
N VAL A 82 -15.54 -3.01 15.39
CA VAL A 82 -16.82 -2.34 15.10
C VAL A 82 -17.05 -1.20 16.09
N GLU A 83 -16.82 -1.42 17.37
CA GLU A 83 -16.95 -0.45 18.45
C GLU A 83 -15.96 0.72 18.29
N GLU A 84 -14.77 0.46 17.80
CA GLU A 84 -13.78 1.50 17.45
C GLU A 84 -14.35 2.44 16.38
N VAL A 85 -14.89 1.88 15.28
CA VAL A 85 -15.44 2.69 14.17
C VAL A 85 -16.71 3.41 14.61
N GLU A 86 -17.53 2.80 15.45
CA GLU A 86 -18.72 3.43 16.02
C GLU A 86 -18.34 4.67 16.85
N ALA A 87 -17.31 4.55 17.71
CA ALA A 87 -16.78 5.69 18.46
C ALA A 87 -16.25 6.81 17.54
N LEU A 88 -15.58 6.45 16.45
CA LEU A 88 -15.12 7.43 15.46
C LEU A 88 -16.28 8.13 14.73
N ARG A 89 -17.40 7.45 14.50
CA ARG A 89 -18.59 8.05 13.87
C ARG A 89 -19.27 9.12 14.74
N LEU A 90 -19.11 9.04 16.06
CA LEU A 90 -19.65 10.06 16.97
C LEU A 90 -18.91 11.39 16.89
N ARG A 91 -17.78 11.44 16.21
CA ARG A 91 -17.01 12.67 15.99
C ARG A 91 -17.60 13.47 14.83
N GLU A 92 -17.86 14.74 15.05
CA GLU A 92 -18.43 15.66 14.05
C GLU A 92 -17.50 15.94 12.87
N ASP A 93 -16.19 15.81 13.08
CA ASP A 93 -15.14 16.05 12.06
C ASP A 93 -14.90 14.86 11.13
N LEU A 94 -15.57 13.69 11.38
CA LEU A 94 -15.38 12.49 10.57
C LEU A 94 -16.64 12.12 9.78
N HIS A 95 -16.46 11.78 8.53
CA HIS A 95 -17.54 11.34 7.63
C HIS A 95 -17.02 10.39 6.54
N ALA A 96 -17.91 9.60 5.94
CA ALA A 96 -17.56 8.57 4.94
C ALA A 96 -16.81 9.10 3.69
N GLY A 97 -16.87 10.40 3.41
CA GLY A 97 -16.18 11.05 2.31
C GLY A 97 -14.68 11.27 2.54
N LEU A 98 -14.20 11.21 3.78
CA LEU A 98 -12.81 11.47 4.10
C LEU A 98 -11.88 10.34 3.62
N PRO A 99 -10.66 10.68 3.17
CA PRO A 99 -9.67 9.68 2.76
C PRO A 99 -9.34 8.65 3.86
N SER A 100 -9.29 9.07 5.12
CA SER A 100 -9.04 8.20 6.28
C SER A 100 -10.11 7.12 6.44
N ILE A 101 -11.38 7.48 6.29
CA ILE A 101 -12.51 6.54 6.39
C ILE A 101 -12.59 5.59 5.20
N ARG A 102 -11.98 5.95 4.05
CA ARG A 102 -11.86 5.07 2.89
C ARG A 102 -10.78 3.99 3.05
N ALA A 103 -10.04 3.97 4.15
CA ALA A 103 -9.10 2.91 4.46
C ALA A 103 -9.81 1.55 4.49
N VAL A 104 -9.09 0.51 4.04
CA VAL A 104 -9.63 -0.85 4.03
C VAL A 104 -9.92 -1.30 5.46
N GLY A 105 -11.09 -1.87 5.66
CA GLY A 105 -11.64 -2.21 6.98
C GLY A 105 -12.59 -1.12 7.47
N TYR A 106 -12.11 0.10 7.69
CA TYR A 106 -12.93 1.21 8.19
C TYR A 106 -14.13 1.50 7.30
N ARG A 107 -13.93 1.57 5.98
CA ARG A 107 -15.02 1.77 5.04
C ARG A 107 -16.09 0.68 5.15
N GLN A 108 -15.71 -0.59 5.23
CA GLN A 108 -16.66 -1.71 5.29
C GLN A 108 -17.45 -1.70 6.60
N VAL A 109 -16.79 -1.42 7.74
CA VAL A 109 -17.47 -1.28 9.03
C VAL A 109 -18.37 -0.06 9.02
N TRP A 110 -17.96 1.06 8.42
CA TRP A 110 -18.81 2.24 8.28
C TRP A 110 -20.08 1.94 7.47
N ASP A 111 -19.95 1.24 6.34
CA ASP A 111 -21.08 0.82 5.51
C ASP A 111 -22.04 -0.14 6.26
N TYR A 112 -21.51 -1.00 7.13
CA TYR A 112 -22.29 -1.85 8.04
C TYR A 112 -23.05 -1.01 9.06
N LEU A 113 -22.40 -0.08 9.73
CA LEU A 113 -23.03 0.81 10.72
C LEU A 113 -24.07 1.77 10.10
N ASP A 114 -23.97 2.04 8.80
CA ASP A 114 -25.00 2.76 8.03
C ASP A 114 -26.16 1.85 7.58
N GLY A 115 -26.16 0.56 7.93
CA GLY A 115 -27.21 -0.40 7.54
C GLY A 115 -27.18 -0.83 6.07
N ARG A 116 -26.08 -0.55 5.36
CA ARG A 116 -25.93 -0.91 3.94
C ARG A 116 -25.45 -2.36 3.73
N LEU A 117 -24.87 -2.96 4.74
CA LEU A 117 -24.31 -4.32 4.72
C LEU A 117 -24.77 -5.10 5.94
N SER A 118 -24.90 -6.43 5.81
CA SER A 118 -24.94 -7.31 6.97
C SER A 118 -23.55 -7.43 7.59
N ARG A 119 -23.48 -8.01 8.80
CA ARG A 119 -22.20 -8.26 9.48
C ARG A 119 -21.31 -9.22 8.69
N GLU A 120 -21.92 -10.23 8.08
CA GLU A 120 -21.26 -11.22 7.23
C GLU A 120 -20.71 -10.58 5.96
N GLU A 121 -21.53 -9.79 5.26
CA GLU A 121 -21.12 -9.06 4.06
C GLU A 121 -19.97 -8.07 4.34
N MET A 122 -20.05 -7.37 5.47
CA MET A 122 -18.99 -6.45 5.91
C MET A 122 -17.66 -7.20 6.11
N ALA A 123 -17.68 -8.34 6.80
CA ALA A 123 -16.48 -9.15 7.01
C ALA A 123 -15.91 -9.66 5.68
N GLU A 124 -16.76 -10.23 4.82
CA GLU A 124 -16.35 -10.74 3.50
C GLU A 124 -15.74 -9.63 2.63
N ARG A 125 -16.41 -8.48 2.51
CA ARG A 125 -15.92 -7.34 1.73
C ARG A 125 -14.62 -6.77 2.28
N GLY A 126 -14.45 -6.75 3.61
CA GLY A 126 -13.21 -6.34 4.28
C GLY A 126 -12.04 -7.26 3.92
N ILE A 127 -12.27 -8.57 3.97
CA ILE A 127 -11.28 -9.59 3.58
C ILE A 127 -10.91 -9.46 2.11
N ILE A 128 -11.91 -9.34 1.22
CA ILE A 128 -11.69 -9.18 -0.24
C ILE A 128 -10.89 -7.90 -0.51
N ALA A 129 -11.26 -6.78 0.07
CA ALA A 129 -10.57 -5.50 -0.12
C ALA A 129 -9.12 -5.56 0.37
N THR A 130 -8.85 -6.26 1.49
CA THR A 130 -7.51 -6.47 2.01
C THR A 130 -6.67 -7.36 1.08
N ARG A 131 -7.25 -8.43 0.51
CA ARG A 131 -6.59 -9.27 -0.51
C ARG A 131 -6.23 -8.46 -1.76
N GLN A 132 -7.12 -7.58 -2.20
CA GLN A 132 -6.86 -6.69 -3.34
C GLN A 132 -5.74 -5.68 -3.03
N LEU A 133 -5.72 -5.14 -1.81
CA LEU A 133 -4.63 -4.26 -1.36
C LEU A 133 -3.29 -5.00 -1.38
N ALA A 134 -3.23 -6.20 -0.82
CA ALA A 134 -2.03 -7.04 -0.83
C ALA A 134 -1.58 -7.35 -2.28
N LYS A 135 -2.50 -7.68 -3.20
CA LYS A 135 -2.18 -7.88 -4.63
C LYS A 135 -1.51 -6.65 -5.23
N ARG A 136 -2.01 -5.43 -4.94
CA ARG A 136 -1.39 -4.18 -5.43
C ARG A 136 -0.01 -3.97 -4.85
N GLN A 137 0.20 -4.27 -3.56
CA GLN A 137 1.53 -4.21 -2.92
C GLN A 137 2.53 -5.13 -3.63
N PHE A 138 2.17 -6.39 -3.90
CA PHE A 138 3.02 -7.32 -4.64
C PHE A 138 3.33 -6.83 -6.06
N THR A 139 2.34 -6.29 -6.76
CA THR A 139 2.55 -5.73 -8.10
C THR A 139 3.55 -4.58 -8.08
N TRP A 140 3.46 -3.74 -7.06
CA TRP A 140 4.35 -2.60 -6.88
C TRP A 140 5.78 -3.05 -6.51
N LEU A 141 5.92 -3.93 -5.52
CA LEU A 141 7.21 -4.46 -5.08
C LEU A 141 7.95 -5.22 -6.18
N ARG A 142 7.23 -5.95 -7.05
CA ARG A 142 7.86 -6.64 -8.20
C ARG A 142 8.46 -5.69 -9.24
N GLY A 143 8.04 -4.44 -9.26
CA GLY A 143 8.63 -3.40 -10.09
C GLY A 143 9.89 -2.75 -9.50
N TRP A 144 10.33 -3.16 -8.31
CA TRP A 144 11.55 -2.66 -7.68
C TRP A 144 12.76 -3.46 -8.17
N GLU A 145 13.75 -2.75 -8.68
CA GLU A 145 15.03 -3.34 -9.04
C GLU A 145 15.80 -3.71 -7.75
N SER A 146 16.53 -4.82 -7.80
CA SER A 146 17.39 -5.29 -6.71
C SER A 146 16.68 -5.59 -5.37
N LEU A 147 15.38 -5.92 -5.40
CA LEU A 147 14.63 -6.32 -4.22
C LEU A 147 14.92 -7.79 -3.87
N TYR A 148 15.44 -8.03 -2.67
CA TYR A 148 15.68 -9.38 -2.16
C TYR A 148 14.44 -9.91 -1.42
N TRP A 149 13.89 -11.02 -1.93
CA TRP A 149 12.70 -11.63 -1.36
C TRP A 149 13.06 -12.67 -0.31
N LEU A 150 12.33 -12.61 0.83
CA LEU A 150 12.39 -13.56 1.93
C LEU A 150 11.01 -14.18 2.14
N ASP A 151 10.98 -15.52 2.28
CA ASP A 151 9.73 -16.19 2.65
C ASP A 151 9.42 -15.95 4.12
N SER A 152 8.26 -15.40 4.43
CA SER A 152 7.81 -15.11 5.80
C SER A 152 7.62 -16.34 6.69
N LEU A 153 7.69 -17.53 6.12
CA LEU A 153 7.61 -18.81 6.82
C LEU A 153 8.98 -19.46 7.06
N ALA A 154 10.04 -19.00 6.38
CA ALA A 154 11.37 -19.54 6.54
C ALA A 154 11.99 -19.12 7.87
N SER A 155 12.58 -20.08 8.58
CA SER A 155 13.23 -19.85 9.88
C SER A 155 14.61 -19.23 9.76
N ASP A 156 15.22 -19.24 8.56
CA ASP A 156 16.60 -18.81 8.27
C ASP A 156 16.69 -17.38 7.70
N ASN A 157 15.60 -16.62 7.71
CA ASN A 157 15.52 -15.29 7.10
C ASN A 157 16.62 -14.32 7.59
N LEU A 158 16.95 -14.35 8.89
CA LEU A 158 18.03 -13.52 9.42
C LEU A 158 19.38 -13.88 8.79
N THR A 159 19.70 -15.16 8.71
CA THR A 159 20.95 -15.67 8.11
C THR A 159 21.03 -15.26 6.64
N ARG A 160 19.93 -15.42 5.88
CA ARG A 160 19.85 -15.03 4.47
C ARG A 160 20.03 -13.53 4.28
N ALA A 161 19.38 -12.71 5.11
CA ALA A 161 19.51 -11.26 5.07
C ALA A 161 20.97 -10.82 5.36
N LEU A 162 21.59 -11.37 6.41
CA LEU A 162 23.00 -11.08 6.73
C LEU A 162 23.96 -11.52 5.64
N LYS A 163 23.73 -12.69 5.03
CA LYS A 163 24.53 -13.16 3.88
C LYS A 163 24.43 -12.20 2.70
N TYR A 164 23.21 -11.72 2.40
CA TYR A 164 22.99 -10.74 1.33
C TYR A 164 23.68 -9.42 1.63
N LEU A 165 23.57 -8.87 2.85
CA LEU A 165 24.22 -7.61 3.26
C LEU A 165 25.75 -7.68 3.13
N ARG A 166 26.35 -8.80 3.52
CA ARG A 166 27.80 -9.03 3.33
C ARG A 166 28.19 -9.08 1.85
N ALA A 167 27.37 -9.72 1.01
CA ALA A 167 27.62 -9.82 -0.43
C ALA A 167 27.55 -8.48 -1.15
N VAL A 168 26.70 -7.54 -0.68
CA VAL A 168 26.62 -6.18 -1.25
C VAL A 168 27.50 -5.16 -0.51
N SER A 169 28.43 -5.62 0.32
CA SER A 169 29.42 -4.80 1.04
C SER A 169 28.81 -3.71 1.93
N ILE A 170 27.70 -4.01 2.58
CA ILE A 170 27.08 -3.12 3.57
C ILE A 170 27.53 -3.44 5.00
N LEU A 171 28.07 -4.65 5.22
CA LEU A 171 28.64 -5.12 6.48
C LEU A 171 30.12 -5.47 6.30
#